data_a0d9d9b202385c196a3dcfdfbdd8f868
#
_entry.id   a0d9d9b202385c196a3dcfdfbdd8f868
#
_cell.length_a   1.000
_cell.length_b   1.000
_cell.length_c   1.000
_cell.angle_alpha   90.00
_cell.angle_beta   90.00
_cell.angle_gamma   90.00
#
_symmetry.space_group_name_H-M   'P 1'
#
loop_
_entity.id
_entity.type
_entity.pdbx_description
1 polymer ?
#
loop_
_entity_poly.entity_id
_entity_poly.type
_entity_poly.pdbx_seq_one_letter_code
_entity_poly.pdbx_strand_id
1 'polypeptide(L)'
;MNKGLGIPHADVAAVLQDGFHLQVNRSTICRAVDRVARRGEPTWHALRNAARRSMVNGIDETGWNVAAQLRWLWVAVSEQVTFCDILPGRGFSQAASILGADYEGWLTHDGWRTYYQFLRAGHQSCLQHLLRRCEDLIKIASPAAARFPRKVQAVLQQALALRDRYHNHEISLHGLWTATGRLEVNLDRVLAHPGRDELDRRFAKHLLHERPYLFTFLYCPGLDATNNVSERAIRALIGARKNWGGNRTPRGARAQAVLTSILQTAKQQGKKPFDVLVQLLCGRDQDRILDLVPLTPEAPLGSSLHPPPSFAVPDIVATGPSAGLAAAPV
;
A
#
# COMPACT_ATOMS: atom_id res chain seq x y z
N MET A 1 16.12 -6.73 17.49
CA MET A 1 15.01 -7.33 18.27
C MET A 1 13.74 -6.45 18.22
N ASN A 2 13.67 -5.26 18.84
CA ASN A 2 12.43 -4.47 18.91
C ASN A 2 11.83 -4.15 17.52
N LYS A 3 12.50 -3.35 16.70
CA LYS A 3 11.96 -2.88 15.41
C LYS A 3 11.98 -3.92 14.28
N GLY A 4 12.89 -4.89 14.35
CA GLY A 4 13.01 -5.94 13.33
C GLY A 4 12.14 -7.17 13.57
N LEU A 5 11.86 -7.51 14.83
CA LEU A 5 11.13 -8.72 15.24
C LEU A 5 9.85 -8.42 16.04
N GLY A 6 9.55 -7.16 16.32
CA GLY A 6 8.36 -6.78 17.06
C GLY A 6 8.37 -7.14 18.55
N ILE A 7 9.54 -7.30 19.16
CA ILE A 7 9.68 -7.65 20.58
C ILE A 7 9.53 -6.38 21.44
N PRO A 8 8.69 -6.35 22.48
CA PRO A 8 8.58 -5.23 23.42
C PRO A 8 9.90 -4.89 24.10
N HIS A 9 10.11 -3.63 24.49
CA HIS A 9 11.36 -3.22 25.13
C HIS A 9 11.60 -3.91 26.49
N ALA A 10 10.53 -4.30 27.20
CA ALA A 10 10.66 -5.06 28.44
C ALA A 10 11.24 -6.44 28.18
N ASP A 11 10.72 -7.13 27.17
CA ASP A 11 11.15 -8.48 26.82
C ASP A 11 12.56 -8.47 26.21
N VAL A 12 12.94 -7.40 25.50
CA VAL A 12 14.34 -7.21 25.07
C VAL A 12 15.26 -7.07 26.28
N ALA A 13 14.85 -6.33 27.32
CA ALA A 13 15.64 -6.21 28.56
C ALA A 13 15.77 -7.56 29.27
N ALA A 14 14.68 -8.34 29.35
CA ALA A 14 14.71 -9.68 29.93
C ALA A 14 15.65 -10.62 29.15
N VAL A 15 15.55 -10.67 27.81
CA VAL A 15 16.46 -11.48 26.97
C VAL A 15 17.93 -11.09 27.18
N LEU A 16 18.24 -9.79 27.32
CA LEU A 16 19.62 -9.34 27.60
C LEU A 16 20.09 -9.76 28.98
N GLN A 17 19.23 -9.70 30.00
CA GLN A 17 19.53 -10.13 31.35
C GLN A 17 19.72 -11.64 31.43
N ASP A 18 18.77 -12.42 30.96
CA ASP A 18 18.71 -13.86 31.17
C ASP A 18 19.66 -14.62 30.23
N GLY A 19 19.77 -14.15 28.96
CA GLY A 19 20.60 -14.82 27.96
C GLY A 19 22.03 -14.35 27.89
N PHE A 20 22.34 -13.11 28.34
CA PHE A 20 23.65 -12.51 28.18
C PHE A 20 24.21 -11.93 29.50
N HIS A 21 23.47 -11.99 30.60
CA HIS A 21 23.80 -11.40 31.91
C HIS A 21 24.06 -9.87 31.83
N LEU A 22 23.42 -9.18 30.88
CA LEU A 22 23.55 -7.75 30.68
C LEU A 22 22.39 -7.01 31.35
N GLN A 23 22.65 -6.28 32.40
CA GLN A 23 21.67 -5.45 33.10
C GLN A 23 21.40 -4.16 32.32
N VAL A 24 20.39 -4.20 31.48
CA VAL A 24 19.96 -3.04 30.65
C VAL A 24 18.51 -2.72 30.96
N ASN A 25 18.24 -1.52 31.46
CA ASN A 25 16.88 -1.12 31.72
C ASN A 25 16.14 -0.66 30.44
N ARG A 26 14.82 -0.70 30.49
CA ARG A 26 13.93 -0.36 29.39
C ARG A 26 14.15 1.05 28.81
N SER A 27 14.49 2.03 29.67
CA SER A 27 14.75 3.41 29.23
C SER A 27 16.05 3.54 28.43
N THR A 28 17.05 2.73 28.77
CA THR A 28 18.32 2.67 28.00
C THR A 28 18.07 2.11 26.59
N ILE A 29 17.25 1.07 26.48
CA ILE A 29 16.86 0.51 25.17
C ILE A 29 16.08 1.55 24.36
N CYS A 30 15.10 2.25 24.97
CA CYS A 30 14.37 3.32 24.30
C CYS A 30 15.29 4.43 23.80
N ARG A 31 16.24 4.88 24.60
CA ARG A 31 17.23 5.90 24.22
C ARG A 31 18.16 5.43 23.10
N ALA A 32 18.55 4.15 23.12
CA ALA A 32 19.35 3.57 22.04
C ALA A 32 18.57 3.55 20.73
N VAL A 33 17.32 3.06 20.73
CA VAL A 33 16.43 3.05 19.55
C VAL A 33 16.23 4.46 18.98
N ASP A 34 15.99 5.44 19.83
CA ASP A 34 15.81 6.83 19.43
C ASP A 34 17.09 7.42 18.80
N ARG A 35 18.25 7.12 19.38
CA ARG A 35 19.54 7.57 18.86
C ARG A 35 19.82 6.99 17.45
N VAL A 36 19.54 5.69 17.25
CA VAL A 36 19.67 5.05 15.93
C VAL A 36 18.69 5.66 14.93
N ALA A 37 17.45 5.90 15.35
CA ALA A 37 16.45 6.51 14.48
C ALA A 37 16.87 7.91 14.02
N ARG A 38 17.36 8.77 14.91
CA ARG A 38 17.86 10.10 14.53
C ARG A 38 19.00 10.03 13.51
N ARG A 39 19.93 9.09 13.66
CA ARG A 39 20.97 8.84 12.65
C ARG A 39 20.43 8.33 11.31
N GLY A 40 19.29 7.67 11.34
CA GLY A 40 18.60 7.18 10.14
C GLY A 40 17.75 8.24 9.40
N GLU A 41 17.52 9.41 9.99
CA GLU A 41 16.67 10.46 9.41
C GLU A 41 17.09 10.88 7.98
N PRO A 42 18.38 11.13 7.69
CA PRO A 42 18.81 11.47 6.34
C PRO A 42 18.46 10.37 5.32
N THR A 43 18.72 9.13 5.68
CA THR A 43 18.34 7.96 4.86
C THR A 43 16.81 7.87 4.68
N TRP A 44 16.04 8.08 5.74
CA TRP A 44 14.59 8.05 5.69
C TRP A 44 14.01 9.11 4.74
N HIS A 45 14.55 10.33 4.75
CA HIS A 45 14.17 11.38 3.80
C HIS A 45 14.54 11.01 2.36
N ALA A 46 15.71 10.42 2.17
CA ALA A 46 16.15 9.96 0.85
C ALA A 46 15.30 8.81 0.33
N LEU A 47 14.87 7.86 1.18
CA LEU A 47 13.93 6.79 0.81
C LEU A 47 12.56 7.34 0.40
N ARG A 48 12.04 8.37 1.10
CA ARG A 48 10.81 9.05 0.68
C ARG A 48 10.96 9.65 -0.72
N ASN A 49 12.06 10.33 -0.97
CA ASN A 49 12.31 10.93 -2.28
C ASN A 49 12.50 9.86 -3.37
N ALA A 50 13.07 8.71 -3.03
CA ALA A 50 13.15 7.57 -3.94
C ALA A 50 11.75 7.01 -4.27
N ALA A 51 10.89 6.80 -3.28
CA ALA A 51 9.50 6.38 -3.50
C ALA A 51 8.74 7.36 -4.41
N ARG A 52 8.94 8.66 -4.23
CA ARG A 52 8.34 9.71 -5.09
C ARG A 52 8.79 9.65 -6.54
N ARG A 53 10.02 9.20 -6.80
CA ARG A 53 10.57 9.05 -8.16
C ARG A 53 10.32 7.69 -8.77
N SER A 54 9.84 6.74 -8.01
CA SER A 54 9.56 5.38 -8.51
C SER A 54 8.39 5.40 -9.48
N MET A 55 8.53 4.63 -10.57
CA MET A 55 7.50 4.51 -11.60
C MET A 55 6.26 3.77 -11.11
N VAL A 56 6.40 2.89 -10.14
CA VAL A 56 5.30 2.13 -9.55
C VAL A 56 5.40 2.18 -8.04
N ASN A 57 4.30 2.50 -7.39
CA ASN A 57 4.13 2.35 -5.95
C ASN A 57 2.84 1.60 -5.63
N GLY A 58 2.93 0.65 -4.71
CA GLY A 58 1.78 0.22 -3.93
C GLY A 58 1.65 1.13 -2.71
N ILE A 59 0.45 1.57 -2.39
CA ILE A 59 0.18 2.38 -1.20
C ILE A 59 -0.94 1.78 -0.37
N ASP A 60 -0.79 1.85 0.95
CA ASP A 60 -1.79 1.34 1.88
C ASP A 60 -1.61 2.00 3.25
N GLU A 61 -2.62 1.97 4.11
CA GLU A 61 -2.56 2.52 5.45
C GLU A 61 -3.33 1.67 6.47
N THR A 62 -2.94 1.78 7.72
CA THR A 62 -3.62 1.10 8.83
C THR A 62 -3.66 1.97 10.07
N GLY A 63 -4.70 1.81 10.91
CA GLY A 63 -4.80 2.52 12.17
C GLY A 63 -3.61 2.22 13.08
N TRP A 64 -3.07 3.25 13.73
CA TRP A 64 -1.92 3.17 14.63
C TRP A 64 -2.08 4.09 15.84
N ASN A 65 -1.93 3.58 17.05
CA ASN A 65 -2.06 4.40 18.25
C ASN A 65 -0.75 5.12 18.61
N VAL A 66 -0.83 6.42 18.86
CA VAL A 66 0.27 7.24 19.39
C VAL A 66 -0.25 8.06 20.55
N ALA A 67 0.27 7.86 21.76
CA ALA A 67 -0.17 8.54 22.97
C ALA A 67 -1.70 8.46 23.19
N ALA A 68 -2.26 7.25 23.01
CA ALA A 68 -3.69 6.96 23.08
C ALA A 68 -4.57 7.67 22.01
N GLN A 69 -3.96 8.36 21.06
CA GLN A 69 -4.67 8.96 19.91
C GLN A 69 -4.56 8.08 18.69
N LEU A 70 -5.65 7.91 17.96
CA LEU A 70 -5.63 7.23 16.67
C LEU A 70 -4.86 8.08 15.65
N ARG A 71 -3.85 7.46 15.06
CA ARG A 71 -3.07 7.93 13.92
C ARG A 71 -3.13 6.88 12.82
N TRP A 72 -2.46 7.11 11.72
CA TRP A 72 -2.42 6.21 10.59
C TRP A 72 -0.98 5.92 10.19
N LEU A 73 -0.64 4.64 10.19
CA LEU A 73 0.62 4.17 9.62
C LEU A 73 0.39 4.01 8.13
N TRP A 74 1.08 4.81 7.36
CA TRP A 74 1.11 4.79 5.92
C TRP A 74 2.34 4.01 5.44
N VAL A 75 2.17 3.26 4.36
CA VAL A 75 3.24 2.51 3.71
C VAL A 75 3.16 2.74 2.21
N ALA A 76 4.27 3.15 1.60
CA ALA A 76 4.46 3.17 0.16
C ALA A 76 5.58 2.18 -0.20
N VAL A 77 5.33 1.32 -1.17
CA VAL A 77 6.27 0.27 -1.58
C VAL A 77 6.47 0.31 -3.07
N SER A 78 7.70 0.54 -3.49
CA SER A 78 8.15 0.38 -4.87
C SER A 78 8.98 -0.91 -5.02
N GLU A 79 9.54 -1.13 -6.19
CA GLU A 79 10.41 -2.30 -6.44
C GLU A 79 11.61 -2.37 -5.49
N GLN A 80 12.20 -1.23 -5.14
CA GLN A 80 13.44 -1.18 -4.36
C GLN A 80 13.30 -0.56 -2.98
N VAL A 81 12.17 0.12 -2.70
CA VAL A 81 12.02 0.93 -1.49
C VAL A 81 10.70 0.64 -0.80
N THR A 82 10.77 0.45 0.51
CA THR A 82 9.62 0.50 1.40
C THR A 82 9.73 1.73 2.29
N PHE A 83 8.81 2.68 2.10
CA PHE A 83 8.73 3.89 2.92
C PHE A 83 7.53 3.84 3.85
N CYS A 84 7.72 4.24 5.10
CA CYS A 84 6.67 4.29 6.13
C CYS A 84 6.66 5.65 6.82
N ASP A 85 5.46 6.13 7.16
CA ASP A 85 5.27 7.25 8.10
C ASP A 85 4.01 7.05 8.94
N ILE A 86 3.94 7.74 10.11
CA ILE A 86 2.79 7.70 11.02
C ILE A 86 2.21 9.10 11.09
N LEU A 87 1.05 9.29 10.45
CA LEU A 87 0.43 10.57 10.19
C LEU A 87 -0.91 10.73 10.94
N PRO A 88 -1.39 11.97 11.16
CA PRO A 88 -2.58 12.21 11.96
C PRO A 88 -3.90 11.78 11.31
N GLY A 89 -3.91 11.61 9.98
CA GLY A 89 -5.15 11.34 9.26
C GLY A 89 -5.01 10.32 8.15
N ARG A 90 -6.15 10.02 7.51
CA ARG A 90 -6.32 9.09 6.40
C ARG A 90 -6.74 9.82 5.10
N GLY A 91 -6.45 11.09 4.98
CA GLY A 91 -6.85 11.91 3.85
C GLY A 91 -5.77 12.07 2.78
N PHE A 92 -6.12 12.76 1.70
CA PHE A 92 -5.22 13.00 0.57
C PHE A 92 -3.97 13.80 0.99
N SER A 93 -4.10 14.79 1.88
CA SER A 93 -2.95 15.55 2.35
C SER A 93 -1.87 14.67 2.99
N GLN A 94 -2.28 13.59 3.67
CA GLN A 94 -1.35 12.62 4.25
C GLN A 94 -0.72 11.74 3.17
N ALA A 95 -1.50 11.20 2.25
CA ALA A 95 -0.98 10.42 1.13
C ALA A 95 -0.02 11.27 0.26
N ALA A 96 -0.39 12.51 -0.05
CA ALA A 96 0.42 13.45 -0.79
C ALA A 96 1.72 13.86 -0.07
N SER A 97 1.73 13.89 1.28
CA SER A 97 2.96 14.12 2.04
C SER A 97 4.00 13.01 1.86
N ILE A 98 3.55 11.81 1.47
CA ILE A 98 4.40 10.65 1.19
C ILE A 98 4.90 10.69 -0.25
N LEU A 99 4.00 10.64 -1.23
CA LEU A 99 4.36 10.48 -2.64
C LEU A 99 4.52 11.80 -3.41
N GLY A 100 4.03 12.94 -2.87
CA GLY A 100 3.88 14.19 -3.61
C GLY A 100 2.47 14.26 -4.24
N ALA A 101 1.85 15.45 -4.21
CA ALA A 101 0.52 15.64 -4.79
C ALA A 101 0.52 15.51 -6.33
N ASP A 102 1.68 15.73 -6.92
CA ASP A 102 1.98 15.70 -8.36
C ASP A 102 2.59 14.37 -8.82
N TYR A 103 2.48 13.30 -8.03
CA TYR A 103 3.00 11.98 -8.41
C TYR A 103 2.42 11.52 -9.76
N GLU A 104 3.30 11.13 -10.68
CA GLU A 104 2.96 10.78 -12.08
C GLU A 104 3.16 9.29 -12.39
N GLY A 105 3.64 8.50 -11.43
CA GLY A 105 3.82 7.05 -11.60
C GLY A 105 2.51 6.27 -11.51
N TRP A 106 2.63 4.95 -11.53
CA TRP A 106 1.51 4.02 -11.34
C TRP A 106 1.29 3.75 -9.86
N LEU A 107 0.02 3.79 -9.44
CA LEU A 107 -0.38 3.60 -8.06
C LEU A 107 -1.31 2.40 -7.94
N THR A 108 -0.86 1.35 -7.23
CA THR A 108 -1.69 0.19 -6.90
C THR A 108 -2.26 0.37 -5.49
N HIS A 109 -3.58 0.26 -5.32
CA HIS A 109 -4.27 0.54 -4.06
C HIS A 109 -5.58 -0.27 -3.90
N ASP A 110 -6.19 -0.19 -2.73
CA ASP A 110 -7.42 -0.91 -2.37
C ASP A 110 -8.74 -0.29 -2.89
N GLY A 111 -8.65 0.79 -3.66
CA GLY A 111 -9.84 1.53 -4.16
C GLY A 111 -10.35 2.61 -3.19
N TRP A 112 -9.61 2.95 -2.13
CA TRP A 112 -10.00 4.04 -1.25
C TRP A 112 -10.00 5.39 -2.00
N ARG A 113 -11.09 6.16 -1.86
CA ARG A 113 -11.33 7.40 -2.63
C ARG A 113 -10.20 8.43 -2.57
N THR A 114 -9.43 8.44 -1.52
CA THR A 114 -8.27 9.33 -1.33
C THR A 114 -7.25 9.16 -2.45
N TYR A 115 -7.02 7.95 -2.93
CA TYR A 115 -5.99 7.67 -3.92
C TYR A 115 -6.30 8.26 -5.30
N TYR A 116 -7.58 8.34 -5.68
CA TYR A 116 -7.99 8.95 -6.97
C TYR A 116 -7.77 10.46 -7.04
N GLN A 117 -7.36 11.10 -5.94
CA GLN A 117 -6.96 12.52 -5.95
C GLN A 117 -5.54 12.74 -6.47
N PHE A 118 -4.76 11.69 -6.70
CA PHE A 118 -3.53 11.75 -7.48
C PHE A 118 -3.85 11.81 -8.97
N LEU A 119 -4.28 12.97 -9.45
CA LEU A 119 -4.84 13.16 -10.79
C LEU A 119 -3.86 12.92 -11.94
N ARG A 120 -2.54 12.95 -11.66
CA ARG A 120 -1.48 12.69 -12.64
C ARG A 120 -0.98 11.24 -12.61
N ALA A 121 -1.36 10.48 -11.59
CA ALA A 121 -0.97 9.09 -11.47
C ALA A 121 -1.84 8.19 -12.34
N GLY A 122 -1.23 7.13 -12.88
CA GLY A 122 -1.98 5.98 -13.34
C GLY A 122 -2.46 5.14 -12.15
N HIS A 123 -3.60 4.48 -12.27
CA HIS A 123 -4.19 3.71 -11.17
C HIS A 123 -4.40 2.25 -11.54
N GLN A 124 -4.18 1.36 -10.58
CA GLN A 124 -4.57 -0.04 -10.60
C GLN A 124 -5.29 -0.38 -9.30
N SER A 125 -6.55 -0.76 -9.40
CA SER A 125 -7.32 -1.27 -8.26
C SER A 125 -6.90 -2.68 -7.91
N CYS A 126 -6.71 -2.96 -6.62
CA CYS A 126 -6.28 -4.28 -6.15
C CYS A 126 -7.36 -5.35 -6.39
N LEU A 127 -7.13 -6.25 -7.34
CA LEU A 127 -8.08 -7.33 -7.63
C LEU A 127 -8.31 -8.27 -6.45
N GLN A 128 -7.32 -8.44 -5.56
CA GLN A 128 -7.46 -9.33 -4.40
C GLN A 128 -8.55 -8.84 -3.43
N HIS A 129 -8.66 -7.51 -3.23
CA HIS A 129 -9.75 -6.94 -2.42
C HIS A 129 -11.11 -7.19 -3.03
N LEU A 130 -11.23 -7.05 -4.34
CA LEU A 130 -12.49 -7.30 -5.06
C LEU A 130 -12.87 -8.78 -5.06
N LEU A 131 -11.90 -9.68 -5.26
CA LEU A 131 -12.12 -11.13 -5.16
C LEU A 131 -12.59 -11.54 -3.77
N ARG A 132 -11.96 -11.03 -2.71
CA ARG A 132 -12.39 -11.26 -1.32
C ARG A 132 -13.81 -10.76 -1.10
N ARG A 133 -14.14 -9.59 -1.62
CA ARG A 133 -15.50 -9.04 -1.53
C ARG A 133 -16.52 -9.92 -2.27
N CYS A 134 -16.17 -10.49 -3.43
CA CYS A 134 -17.00 -11.48 -4.10
C CYS A 134 -17.26 -12.70 -3.20
N GLU A 135 -16.20 -13.25 -2.61
CA GLU A 135 -16.31 -14.40 -1.70
C GLU A 135 -17.21 -14.11 -0.50
N ASP A 136 -17.07 -12.95 0.12
CA ASP A 136 -17.88 -12.56 1.28
C ASP A 136 -19.35 -12.39 0.91
N LEU A 137 -19.64 -11.78 -0.26
CA LEU A 137 -21.00 -11.67 -0.77
C LEU A 137 -21.59 -13.06 -1.09
N ILE A 138 -20.84 -13.95 -1.71
CA ILE A 138 -21.29 -15.30 -2.04
C ILE A 138 -21.64 -16.10 -0.77
N LYS A 139 -20.88 -15.93 0.33
CA LYS A 139 -21.12 -16.65 1.59
C LYS A 139 -22.44 -16.25 2.26
N ILE A 140 -22.85 -14.99 2.16
CA ILE A 140 -24.04 -14.46 2.84
C ILE A 140 -25.29 -14.43 1.94
N ALA A 141 -25.12 -14.55 0.62
CA ALA A 141 -26.19 -14.40 -0.35
C ALA A 141 -27.04 -15.68 -0.48
N SER A 142 -28.31 -15.51 -0.83
CA SER A 142 -29.12 -16.61 -1.36
C SER A 142 -28.55 -17.17 -2.67
N PRO A 143 -28.87 -18.41 -3.08
CA PRO A 143 -28.36 -18.98 -4.32
C PRO A 143 -28.62 -18.11 -5.57
N ALA A 144 -29.73 -17.37 -5.59
CA ALA A 144 -30.07 -16.47 -6.69
C ALA A 144 -29.21 -15.19 -6.67
N ALA A 145 -29.03 -14.56 -5.50
CA ALA A 145 -28.19 -13.38 -5.33
C ALA A 145 -26.71 -13.68 -5.54
N ALA A 146 -26.22 -14.85 -5.12
CA ALA A 146 -24.85 -15.27 -5.35
C ALA A 146 -24.41 -15.36 -6.84
N ARG A 147 -25.34 -15.26 -7.79
CA ARG A 147 -25.03 -15.32 -9.23
C ARG A 147 -24.22 -14.14 -9.71
N PHE A 148 -24.54 -12.93 -9.26
CA PHE A 148 -23.83 -11.72 -9.67
C PHE A 148 -22.38 -11.72 -9.18
N PRO A 149 -22.08 -11.85 -7.86
CA PRO A 149 -20.70 -11.84 -7.41
C PRO A 149 -19.89 -13.03 -7.94
N ARG A 150 -20.49 -14.21 -8.25
CA ARG A 150 -19.79 -15.29 -8.94
C ARG A 150 -19.39 -14.93 -10.38
N LYS A 151 -20.26 -14.23 -11.13
CA LYS A 151 -19.91 -13.75 -12.47
C LYS A 151 -18.77 -12.75 -12.43
N VAL A 152 -18.81 -11.80 -11.49
CA VAL A 152 -17.72 -10.83 -11.28
C VAL A 152 -16.43 -11.57 -10.92
N GLN A 153 -16.48 -12.49 -9.97
CA GLN A 153 -15.33 -13.29 -9.55
C GLN A 153 -14.70 -14.04 -10.74
N ALA A 154 -15.52 -14.66 -11.59
CA ALA A 154 -15.03 -15.38 -12.78
C ALA A 154 -14.31 -14.43 -13.75
N VAL A 155 -14.82 -13.22 -13.98
CA VAL A 155 -14.17 -12.23 -14.85
C VAL A 155 -12.82 -11.79 -14.25
N LEU A 156 -12.76 -11.50 -12.95
CA LEU A 156 -11.50 -11.10 -12.29
C LEU A 156 -10.46 -12.23 -12.31
N GLN A 157 -10.89 -13.48 -12.11
CA GLN A 157 -10.01 -14.66 -12.21
C GLN A 157 -9.50 -14.88 -13.64
N GLN A 158 -10.34 -14.65 -14.66
CA GLN A 158 -9.92 -14.69 -16.07
C GLN A 158 -8.87 -13.62 -16.36
N ALA A 159 -8.97 -12.43 -15.77
CA ALA A 159 -7.96 -11.38 -15.91
C ALA A 159 -6.59 -11.83 -15.36
N LEU A 160 -6.58 -12.47 -14.18
CA LEU A 160 -5.33 -13.02 -13.61
C LEU A 160 -4.77 -14.15 -14.48
N ALA A 161 -5.61 -15.03 -14.98
CA ALA A 161 -5.19 -16.11 -15.89
C ALA A 161 -4.61 -15.57 -17.20
N LEU A 162 -5.15 -14.48 -17.75
CA LEU A 162 -4.58 -13.83 -18.93
C LEU A 162 -3.17 -13.28 -18.67
N ARG A 163 -2.95 -12.64 -17.52
CA ARG A 163 -1.62 -12.19 -17.09
C ARG A 163 -0.65 -13.37 -17.03
N ASP A 164 -1.06 -14.47 -16.38
CA ASP A 164 -0.21 -15.64 -16.19
C ASP A 164 0.16 -16.28 -17.54
N ARG A 165 -0.79 -16.40 -18.46
CA ARG A 165 -0.54 -16.87 -19.83
C ARG A 165 0.45 -15.99 -20.59
N TYR A 166 0.38 -14.67 -20.41
CA TYR A 166 1.35 -13.76 -21.02
C TYR A 166 2.74 -13.93 -20.40
N HIS A 167 2.84 -14.03 -19.08
CA HIS A 167 4.11 -14.25 -18.40
C HIS A 167 4.75 -15.60 -18.76
N ASN A 168 3.92 -16.62 -19.01
CA ASN A 168 4.38 -17.93 -19.49
C ASN A 168 4.67 -17.98 -21.00
N HIS A 169 4.59 -16.82 -21.69
CA HIS A 169 4.78 -16.75 -23.15
C HIS A 169 3.79 -17.58 -23.99
N GLU A 170 2.62 -17.91 -23.43
CA GLU A 170 1.55 -18.65 -24.12
C GLU A 170 0.76 -17.78 -25.09
N ILE A 171 0.76 -16.46 -24.88
CA ILE A 171 0.11 -15.48 -25.75
C ILE A 171 1.03 -14.30 -26.00
N SER A 172 0.93 -13.70 -27.18
CA SER A 172 1.65 -12.47 -27.53
C SER A 172 1.02 -11.25 -26.82
N LEU A 173 1.74 -10.12 -26.80
CA LEU A 173 1.23 -8.86 -26.28
C LEU A 173 -0.07 -8.41 -27.01
N HIS A 174 -0.11 -8.55 -28.34
CA HIS A 174 -1.31 -8.28 -29.12
C HIS A 174 -2.46 -9.22 -28.72
N GLY A 175 -2.19 -10.50 -28.53
CA GLY A 175 -3.17 -11.48 -28.04
C GLY A 175 -3.70 -11.13 -26.64
N LEU A 176 -2.82 -10.67 -25.74
CA LEU A 176 -3.19 -10.19 -24.41
C LEU A 176 -4.17 -9.01 -24.51
N TRP A 177 -3.85 -7.97 -25.27
CA TRP A 177 -4.70 -6.78 -25.41
C TRP A 177 -6.04 -7.10 -26.05
N THR A 178 -6.07 -7.94 -27.10
CA THR A 178 -7.31 -8.41 -27.74
C THR A 178 -8.19 -9.18 -26.73
N ALA A 179 -7.61 -10.05 -25.94
CA ALA A 179 -8.33 -10.82 -24.91
C ALA A 179 -8.83 -9.91 -23.78
N THR A 180 -8.03 -8.90 -23.39
CA THR A 180 -8.42 -7.90 -22.39
C THR A 180 -9.63 -7.10 -22.83
N GLY A 181 -9.68 -6.63 -24.08
CA GLY A 181 -10.87 -5.93 -24.60
C GLY A 181 -12.14 -6.79 -24.55
N ARG A 182 -12.04 -8.09 -24.85
CA ARG A 182 -13.18 -9.02 -24.72
C ARG A 182 -13.60 -9.19 -23.25
N LEU A 183 -12.63 -9.24 -22.34
CA LEU A 183 -12.89 -9.35 -20.91
C LEU A 183 -13.58 -8.11 -20.36
N GLU A 184 -13.20 -6.92 -20.83
CA GLU A 184 -13.84 -5.65 -20.51
C GLU A 184 -15.29 -5.62 -20.94
N VAL A 185 -15.59 -5.98 -22.18
CA VAL A 185 -16.96 -6.08 -22.68
C VAL A 185 -17.79 -7.09 -21.87
N ASN A 186 -17.17 -8.21 -21.44
CA ASN A 186 -17.85 -9.18 -20.60
C ASN A 186 -18.18 -8.60 -19.22
N LEU A 187 -17.22 -7.89 -18.61
CA LEU A 187 -17.45 -7.19 -17.33
C LEU A 187 -18.61 -6.18 -17.45
N ASP A 188 -18.61 -5.35 -18.50
CA ASP A 188 -19.65 -4.35 -18.72
C ASP A 188 -21.03 -4.99 -18.83
N ARG A 189 -21.16 -6.14 -19.52
CA ARG A 189 -22.40 -6.92 -19.57
C ARG A 189 -22.83 -7.43 -18.19
N VAL A 190 -21.90 -7.89 -17.38
CA VAL A 190 -22.18 -8.35 -16.01
C VAL A 190 -22.65 -7.17 -15.15
N LEU A 191 -21.97 -6.02 -15.24
CA LEU A 191 -22.28 -4.83 -14.45
C LEU A 191 -23.62 -4.19 -14.83
N ALA A 192 -24.04 -4.32 -16.11
CA ALA A 192 -25.35 -3.83 -16.57
C ALA A 192 -26.53 -4.59 -15.92
N HIS A 193 -26.31 -5.79 -15.37
CA HIS A 193 -27.35 -6.64 -14.83
C HIS A 193 -27.01 -7.19 -13.43
N PRO A 194 -26.86 -6.34 -12.41
CA PRO A 194 -26.47 -6.76 -11.05
C PRO A 194 -27.55 -7.54 -10.30
N GLY A 195 -28.75 -7.68 -10.87
CA GLY A 195 -29.86 -8.33 -10.18
C GLY A 195 -30.66 -7.39 -9.29
N ARG A 196 -31.52 -7.99 -8.42
CA ARG A 196 -32.43 -7.23 -7.55
C ARG A 196 -31.93 -7.03 -6.13
N ASP A 197 -30.87 -7.76 -5.73
CA ASP A 197 -30.28 -7.68 -4.40
C ASP A 197 -29.58 -6.34 -4.17
N GLU A 198 -29.79 -5.74 -3.03
CA GLU A 198 -29.24 -4.40 -2.70
C GLU A 198 -27.70 -4.44 -2.54
N LEU A 199 -27.15 -5.53 -1.99
CA LEU A 199 -25.70 -5.68 -1.85
C LEU A 199 -25.04 -5.82 -3.21
N ASP A 200 -25.66 -6.56 -4.13
CA ASP A 200 -25.20 -6.70 -5.51
C ASP A 200 -25.23 -5.36 -6.24
N ARG A 201 -26.29 -4.56 -6.09
CA ARG A 201 -26.36 -3.22 -6.70
C ARG A 201 -25.31 -2.26 -6.14
N ARG A 202 -25.05 -2.29 -4.84
CA ARG A 202 -23.99 -1.49 -4.21
C ARG A 202 -22.60 -1.95 -4.69
N PHE A 203 -22.42 -3.24 -4.84
CA PHE A 203 -21.15 -3.78 -5.35
C PHE A 203 -20.97 -3.44 -6.84
N ALA A 204 -22.00 -3.53 -7.66
CA ALA A 204 -21.96 -3.10 -9.06
C ALA A 204 -21.62 -1.62 -9.19
N LYS A 205 -22.24 -0.75 -8.38
CA LYS A 205 -21.91 0.69 -8.34
C LYS A 205 -20.45 0.95 -7.97
N HIS A 206 -19.93 0.20 -7.02
CA HIS A 206 -18.51 0.28 -6.65
C HIS A 206 -17.61 -0.16 -7.82
N LEU A 207 -17.92 -1.30 -8.45
CA LEU A 207 -17.17 -1.80 -9.60
C LEU A 207 -17.23 -0.86 -10.81
N LEU A 208 -18.34 -0.18 -11.06
CA LEU A 208 -18.45 0.84 -12.11
C LEU A 208 -17.50 2.02 -11.85
N HIS A 209 -17.31 2.41 -10.60
CA HIS A 209 -16.32 3.43 -10.24
C HIS A 209 -14.88 2.93 -10.46
N GLU A 210 -14.61 1.68 -10.12
CA GLU A 210 -13.29 1.05 -10.28
C GLU A 210 -12.98 0.62 -11.72
N ARG A 211 -14.00 0.58 -12.60
CA ARG A 211 -13.94 0.01 -13.96
C ARG A 211 -12.75 0.49 -14.80
N PRO A 212 -12.39 1.78 -14.81
CA PRO A 212 -11.25 2.28 -15.57
C PRO A 212 -9.88 1.73 -15.08
N TYR A 213 -9.83 1.23 -13.85
CA TYR A 213 -8.59 0.89 -13.14
C TYR A 213 -8.44 -0.60 -12.85
N LEU A 214 -9.41 -1.45 -13.28
CA LEU A 214 -9.42 -2.87 -12.94
C LEU A 214 -8.38 -3.69 -13.70
N PHE A 215 -8.18 -3.36 -14.98
CA PHE A 215 -7.35 -4.15 -15.89
C PHE A 215 -6.14 -3.40 -16.41
N THR A 216 -5.73 -2.33 -15.76
CA THR A 216 -4.55 -1.53 -16.12
C THR A 216 -3.30 -2.41 -16.21
N PHE A 217 -3.14 -3.38 -15.31
CA PHE A 217 -2.01 -4.31 -15.29
C PHE A 217 -1.92 -5.21 -16.54
N LEU A 218 -3.00 -5.41 -17.30
CA LEU A 218 -2.99 -6.15 -18.57
C LEU A 218 -2.53 -5.29 -19.75
N TYR A 219 -2.66 -3.98 -19.63
CA TYR A 219 -2.13 -3.02 -20.61
C TYR A 219 -0.72 -2.57 -20.30
N CYS A 220 -0.31 -2.66 -19.03
CA CYS A 220 0.99 -2.26 -18.53
C CYS A 220 1.72 -3.48 -17.93
N PRO A 221 2.35 -4.35 -18.77
CA PRO A 221 3.12 -5.48 -18.27
C PRO A 221 4.20 -5.02 -17.28
N GLY A 222 4.26 -5.64 -16.10
CA GLY A 222 5.13 -5.24 -14.99
C GLY A 222 4.40 -4.50 -13.87
N LEU A 223 3.16 -4.04 -14.10
CA LEU A 223 2.29 -3.57 -13.03
C LEU A 223 1.60 -4.78 -12.37
N ASP A 224 1.63 -4.87 -11.04
CA ASP A 224 0.94 -5.97 -10.33
C ASP A 224 -0.58 -5.70 -10.29
N ALA A 225 -1.35 -6.75 -10.52
CA ALA A 225 -2.82 -6.75 -10.38
C ALA A 225 -3.28 -6.53 -8.94
N THR A 226 -2.38 -6.66 -7.95
CA THR A 226 -2.69 -6.70 -6.53
C THR A 226 -1.78 -5.78 -5.72
N ASN A 227 -2.30 -5.28 -4.59
CA ASN A 227 -1.50 -4.50 -3.64
C ASN A 227 -0.81 -5.38 -2.57
N ASN A 228 -0.53 -6.65 -2.91
CA ASN A 228 0.02 -7.63 -1.97
C ASN A 228 1.36 -7.21 -1.37
N VAL A 229 2.16 -6.42 -2.07
CA VAL A 229 3.48 -5.96 -1.59
C VAL A 229 3.29 -5.02 -0.41
N SER A 230 2.41 -4.01 -0.54
CA SER A 230 2.09 -3.07 0.54
C SER A 230 1.38 -3.78 1.70
N GLU A 231 0.43 -4.69 1.42
CA GLU A 231 -0.22 -5.48 2.45
C GLU A 231 0.78 -6.32 3.27
N ARG A 232 1.75 -6.97 2.62
CA ARG A 232 2.80 -7.73 3.31
C ARG A 232 3.68 -6.84 4.18
N ALA A 233 4.03 -5.66 3.70
CA ALA A 233 4.79 -4.68 4.48
C ALA A 233 4.00 -4.25 5.73
N ILE A 234 2.70 -3.96 5.60
CA ILE A 234 1.81 -3.61 6.71
C ILE A 234 1.63 -4.78 7.69
N ARG A 235 1.45 -6.02 7.20
CA ARG A 235 1.25 -7.19 8.07
C ARG A 235 2.38 -7.40 9.07
N ALA A 236 3.62 -7.20 8.65
CA ALA A 236 4.78 -7.27 9.55
C ALA A 236 4.68 -6.26 10.70
N LEU A 237 4.11 -5.09 10.44
CA LEU A 237 3.92 -4.02 11.42
C LEU A 237 2.68 -4.23 12.30
N ILE A 238 1.63 -4.82 11.75
CA ILE A 238 0.44 -5.21 12.53
C ILE A 238 0.81 -6.22 13.62
N GLY A 239 1.71 -7.17 13.33
CA GLY A 239 2.25 -8.09 14.33
C GLY A 239 2.89 -7.35 15.50
N ALA A 240 3.75 -6.38 15.21
CA ALA A 240 4.34 -5.51 16.22
C ALA A 240 3.29 -4.72 17.02
N ARG A 241 2.28 -4.14 16.33
CA ARG A 241 1.17 -3.42 16.98
C ARG A 241 0.37 -4.31 17.94
N LYS A 242 0.12 -5.57 17.60
CA LYS A 242 -0.57 -6.52 18.47
C LYS A 242 0.22 -6.77 19.76
N ASN A 243 1.56 -6.74 19.70
CA ASN A 243 2.41 -7.00 20.86
C ASN A 243 2.52 -5.82 21.84
N TRP A 244 2.50 -4.58 21.36
CA TRP A 244 2.67 -3.41 22.24
C TRP A 244 1.67 -2.25 22.06
N GLY A 245 0.64 -2.41 21.23
CA GLY A 245 -0.50 -1.47 21.12
C GLY A 245 -0.22 -0.17 20.37
N GLY A 246 0.99 0.08 19.88
CA GLY A 246 1.40 1.33 19.21
C GLY A 246 2.52 2.06 19.95
N ASN A 247 2.66 3.36 19.71
CA ASN A 247 3.72 4.18 20.30
C ASN A 247 3.19 5.07 21.43
N ARG A 248 3.91 5.17 22.53
CA ARG A 248 3.52 6.01 23.69
C ARG A 248 3.79 7.50 23.49
N THR A 249 4.62 7.86 22.52
CA THR A 249 5.00 9.26 22.26
C THR A 249 5.15 9.52 20.75
N PRO A 250 5.00 10.78 20.28
CA PRO A 250 5.29 11.16 18.90
C PRO A 250 6.74 10.85 18.49
N ARG A 251 7.69 11.06 19.40
CA ARG A 251 9.10 10.69 19.16
C ARG A 251 9.29 9.20 18.94
N GLY A 252 8.60 8.35 19.72
CA GLY A 252 8.59 6.91 19.50
C GLY A 252 7.94 6.49 18.18
N ALA A 253 6.90 7.20 17.76
CA ALA A 253 6.27 7.01 16.45
C ALA A 253 7.24 7.39 15.31
N ARG A 254 7.93 8.51 15.43
CA ARG A 254 8.97 8.91 14.48
C ARG A 254 10.07 7.86 14.38
N ALA A 255 10.61 7.40 15.50
CA ALA A 255 11.59 6.32 15.53
C ALA A 255 11.08 5.01 14.90
N GLN A 256 9.78 4.73 15.05
CA GLN A 256 9.12 3.61 14.38
C GLN A 256 9.13 3.79 12.86
N ALA A 257 8.67 4.92 12.36
CA ALA A 257 8.60 5.22 10.92
C ALA A 257 9.98 5.13 10.26
N VAL A 258 10.98 5.82 10.83
CA VAL A 258 12.35 5.85 10.32
C VAL A 258 12.96 4.45 10.25
N LEU A 259 12.99 3.74 11.38
CA LEU A 259 13.63 2.43 11.42
C LEU A 259 12.88 1.37 10.64
N THR A 260 11.55 1.45 10.58
CA THR A 260 10.77 0.54 9.74
C THR A 260 11.10 0.72 8.27
N SER A 261 11.13 1.95 7.76
CA SER A 261 11.48 2.22 6.36
C SER A 261 12.87 1.66 6.03
N ILE A 262 13.86 1.93 6.85
CA ILE A 262 15.24 1.46 6.64
C ILE A 262 15.32 -0.08 6.69
N LEU A 263 14.73 -0.71 7.70
CA LEU A 263 14.84 -2.15 7.90
C LEU A 263 14.02 -2.95 6.86
N GLN A 264 12.86 -2.45 6.45
CA GLN A 264 12.06 -3.10 5.40
C GLN A 264 12.72 -2.94 4.03
N THR A 265 13.24 -1.75 3.71
CA THR A 265 14.03 -1.55 2.48
C THR A 265 15.26 -2.45 2.45
N ALA A 266 16.00 -2.56 3.56
CA ALA A 266 17.14 -3.45 3.65
C ALA A 266 16.76 -4.91 3.35
N LYS A 267 15.67 -5.41 3.95
CA LYS A 267 15.16 -6.76 3.70
C LYS A 267 14.73 -6.94 2.24
N GLN A 268 14.04 -5.97 1.69
CA GLN A 268 13.58 -5.97 0.30
C GLN A 268 14.75 -6.09 -0.69
N GLN A 269 15.86 -5.42 -0.37
CA GLN A 269 17.11 -5.45 -1.15
C GLN A 269 18.03 -6.64 -0.80
N GLY A 270 17.57 -7.60 0.00
CA GLY A 270 18.38 -8.75 0.42
C GLY A 270 19.53 -8.43 1.38
N LYS A 271 19.58 -7.21 1.92
CA LYS A 271 20.60 -6.79 2.89
C LYS A 271 20.22 -7.24 4.31
N LYS A 272 21.20 -7.59 5.13
CA LYS A 272 20.95 -7.98 6.51
C LYS A 272 20.60 -6.77 7.37
N PRO A 273 19.41 -6.71 8.01
CA PRO A 273 19.01 -5.57 8.85
C PRO A 273 19.96 -5.24 9.97
N PHE A 274 20.66 -6.26 10.51
CA PHE A 274 21.65 -6.07 11.58
C PHE A 274 22.85 -5.24 11.09
N ASP A 275 23.40 -5.58 9.93
CA ASP A 275 24.55 -4.88 9.35
C ASP A 275 24.23 -3.42 9.06
N VAL A 276 23.00 -3.15 8.59
CA VAL A 276 22.49 -1.79 8.36
C VAL A 276 22.41 -1.00 9.68
N LEU A 277 21.94 -1.62 10.77
CA LEU A 277 21.93 -0.98 12.09
C LEU A 277 23.34 -0.72 12.61
N VAL A 278 24.29 -1.63 12.39
CA VAL A 278 25.69 -1.43 12.75
C VAL A 278 26.28 -0.24 11.98
N GLN A 279 26.00 -0.11 10.68
CA GLN A 279 26.43 1.04 9.88
C GLN A 279 25.89 2.36 10.42
N LEU A 280 24.61 2.41 10.85
CA LEU A 280 24.02 3.59 11.49
C LEU A 280 24.66 3.92 12.86
N LEU A 281 25.06 2.90 13.62
CA LEU A 281 25.64 3.10 14.95
C LEU A 281 27.13 3.49 14.91
N CYS A 282 27.90 2.85 14.03
CA CYS A 282 29.35 2.98 13.95
C CYS A 282 29.82 4.04 12.96
N GLY A 283 28.93 4.56 12.09
CA GLY A 283 29.25 5.64 11.16
C GLY A 283 29.67 6.91 11.90
N ARG A 284 30.78 7.52 11.50
CA ARG A 284 31.28 8.80 12.09
C ARG A 284 30.48 9.99 11.60
N ASP A 285 29.96 9.93 10.37
CA ASP A 285 29.15 10.98 9.76
C ASP A 285 27.67 10.82 10.17
N GLN A 286 27.12 11.85 10.79
CA GLN A 286 25.72 11.87 11.25
C GLN A 286 24.72 12.08 10.11
N ASP A 287 25.16 12.68 8.99
CA ASP A 287 24.33 12.99 7.84
C ASP A 287 24.44 11.94 6.72
N ARG A 288 25.09 10.82 7.01
CA ARG A 288 25.31 9.76 6.04
C ARG A 288 24.00 9.13 5.58
N ILE A 289 23.77 9.16 4.27
CA ILE A 289 22.73 8.36 3.63
C ILE A 289 23.27 6.95 3.43
N LEU A 290 22.53 5.95 3.88
CA LEU A 290 22.90 4.55 3.68
C LEU A 290 22.78 4.15 2.20
N ASP A 291 23.58 3.17 1.80
CA ASP A 291 23.47 2.52 0.49
C ASP A 291 22.22 1.62 0.41
N LEU A 292 21.06 2.23 0.59
CA LEU A 292 19.73 1.67 0.45
C LEU A 292 18.89 2.48 -0.55
N VAL A 293 19.37 3.67 -0.88
CA VAL A 293 18.66 4.60 -1.74
C VAL A 293 19.10 4.35 -3.19
N PRO A 294 18.18 4.00 -4.10
CA PRO A 294 18.50 3.84 -5.50
C PRO A 294 19.11 5.13 -6.07
N LEU A 295 20.28 5.00 -6.72
CA LEU A 295 20.99 6.13 -7.33
C LEU A 295 20.32 6.58 -8.64
N THR A 296 19.69 5.66 -9.33
CA THR A 296 18.98 5.91 -10.60
C THR A 296 17.49 5.77 -10.41
N PRO A 297 16.67 6.55 -11.13
CA PRO A 297 15.24 6.27 -11.25
C PRO A 297 15.04 4.83 -11.76
N GLU A 298 13.98 4.17 -11.30
CA GLU A 298 13.55 2.89 -11.88
C GLU A 298 13.38 3.08 -13.40
N ALA A 299 13.86 2.09 -14.19
CA ALA A 299 13.65 2.14 -15.63
C ALA A 299 12.14 2.23 -15.93
N PRO A 300 11.73 3.02 -16.91
CA PRO A 300 10.33 3.08 -17.29
C PRO A 300 9.86 1.66 -17.63
N LEU A 301 8.70 1.27 -17.10
CA LEU A 301 8.04 0.03 -17.48
C LEU A 301 7.94 -0.01 -19.00
N GLY A 302 8.77 -0.79 -19.65
CA GLY A 302 9.04 -0.92 -21.09
C GLY A 302 8.46 0.17 -22.00
N SER A 303 9.19 0.63 -22.98
CA SER A 303 8.82 1.70 -23.91
C SER A 303 7.53 1.48 -24.74
N SER A 304 6.70 0.52 -24.36
CA SER A 304 5.40 0.16 -24.94
C SER A 304 4.22 0.52 -24.04
N LEU A 305 4.41 1.47 -23.10
CA LEU A 305 3.26 2.05 -22.38
C LEU A 305 2.44 2.91 -23.35
N HIS A 306 1.59 2.26 -24.13
CA HIS A 306 0.42 2.97 -24.64
C HIS A 306 -0.49 3.20 -23.42
N PRO A 307 -0.83 4.46 -23.11
CA PRO A 307 -1.92 4.70 -22.18
C PRO A 307 -3.11 3.87 -22.65
N PRO A 308 -3.90 3.26 -21.75
CA PRO A 308 -5.14 2.61 -22.15
C PRO A 308 -5.89 3.61 -23.05
N PRO A 309 -6.55 3.15 -24.13
CA PRO A 309 -7.29 4.05 -24.99
C PRO A 309 -8.11 4.96 -24.10
N SER A 310 -7.98 6.27 -24.29
CA SER A 310 -8.56 7.27 -23.39
C SER A 310 -10.04 7.00 -23.28
N PHE A 311 -10.43 6.28 -22.25
CA PHE A 311 -11.82 6.25 -21.84
C PHE A 311 -12.08 7.66 -21.33
N ALA A 312 -12.82 8.45 -22.12
CA ALA A 312 -13.38 9.70 -21.67
C ALA A 312 -14.03 9.40 -20.31
N VAL A 313 -13.44 9.95 -19.26
CA VAL A 313 -14.05 9.92 -17.94
C VAL A 313 -15.41 10.57 -18.16
N PRO A 314 -16.55 9.88 -17.96
CA PRO A 314 -17.83 10.56 -18.02
C PRO A 314 -17.74 11.71 -17.02
N ASP A 315 -17.97 12.93 -17.45
CA ASP A 315 -18.08 14.10 -16.60
C ASP A 315 -19.10 13.78 -15.51
N ILE A 316 -18.62 13.29 -14.38
CA ILE A 316 -19.42 13.19 -13.18
C ILE A 316 -19.51 14.63 -12.67
N VAL A 317 -20.48 15.35 -13.26
CA VAL A 317 -20.97 16.64 -12.76
C VAL A 317 -21.10 16.51 -11.25
N ALA A 318 -20.28 17.28 -10.56
CA ALA A 318 -20.35 17.47 -9.12
C ALA A 318 -21.65 18.21 -8.80
N THR A 319 -22.76 17.48 -8.76
CA THR A 319 -23.98 17.94 -8.11
C THR A 319 -23.86 17.62 -6.64
N GLY A 320 -23.15 18.51 -5.92
CA GLY A 320 -23.24 18.59 -4.47
C GLY A 320 -24.54 19.26 -4.06
N PRO A 321 -25.33 18.69 -3.17
CA PRO A 321 -26.34 19.48 -2.49
C PRO A 321 -25.66 20.30 -1.39
N SER A 322 -25.63 21.62 -1.59
CA SER A 322 -25.54 22.58 -0.51
C SER A 322 -26.83 22.52 0.31
N ALA A 323 -26.80 21.89 1.45
CA ALA A 323 -27.84 22.04 2.43
C ALA A 323 -27.17 22.25 3.80
N GLY A 324 -27.26 23.50 4.25
CA GLY A 324 -26.97 23.87 5.62
C GLY A 324 -27.85 23.07 6.58
N LEU A 325 -27.24 22.56 7.62
CA LEU A 325 -27.95 22.14 8.84
C LEU A 325 -27.43 23.00 9.97
N ALA A 326 -28.37 23.85 10.42
CA ALA A 326 -28.28 24.68 11.61
C ALA A 326 -28.06 23.82 12.85
N ALA A 327 -27.20 24.33 13.72
CA ALA A 327 -27.07 23.85 15.08
C ALA A 327 -28.37 24.05 15.86
N ALA A 328 -28.80 23.02 16.61
CA ALA A 328 -29.73 23.15 17.71
C ALA A 328 -29.04 22.69 19.00
N PRO A 329 -29.25 23.42 20.12
CA PRO A 329 -28.60 23.13 21.39
C PRO A 329 -29.47 22.15 22.21
N VAL A 330 -28.86 21.22 22.91
CA VAL A 330 -28.91 20.87 24.34
C VAL A 330 -27.95 19.72 24.59
#